data_745f2e7611610f72d6ff195383bf8a63
#
_entry.id   745f2e7611610f72d6ff195383bf8a63
#
_cell.length_a   1.000
_cell.length_b   1.000
_cell.length_c   1.000
_cell.angle_alpha   90.00
_cell.angle_beta   90.00
_cell.angle_gamma   90.00
#
_symmetry.space_group_name_H-M   'P 1'
#
loop_
_entity.id
_entity.type
_entity.pdbx_description
1 polymer ?
#
loop_
_entity_poly.entity_id
_entity_poly.type
_entity_poly.pdbx_seq_one_letter_code
_entity_poly.pdbx_strand_id
1 'polypeptide(L)'
;MFDHLNLVATAVFVFFFGLVSVLGFVAARWKAADLEHIAEWGLGGRRFGRWITWFLLGGDLYTAYTVIAIPAVVFAIGAYGFFAVPYTIIIYPFLYLTLPRLWAVSEKHGYMTAGDFVLGRYGHRGLELAVALTGILATMPYIALQLVGLEKVILALGFAGQGIMAHAPITIAFVILALFTYRSGLRAPAMIAFVKDTMIYIFIIAAIVIIPYELGGFGAIFDAAGRAFDAKVTANPKLAAGLTLKPAQVGPYITLAIGSAMALFMYPHALTGTLSASSGRAIRFNTMTLPAYSLSLIHI
;
A
#
# COMPACT_ATOMS: atom_id res chain seq x y z
N MET A 1 23.34 -23.45 0.05
CA MET A 1 22.11 -22.69 0.35
C MET A 1 22.42 -21.32 0.98
N PHE A 2 23.55 -21.14 1.67
CA PHE A 2 23.86 -19.92 2.43
C PHE A 2 25.15 -19.21 1.99
N ASP A 3 25.78 -19.62 0.90
CA ASP A 3 27.11 -19.13 0.46
C ASP A 3 27.11 -17.67 -0.07
N HIS A 4 25.94 -17.08 -0.26
CA HIS A 4 25.78 -15.70 -0.76
C HIS A 4 24.89 -14.82 0.14
N LEU A 5 24.67 -15.23 1.42
CA LEU A 5 23.86 -14.46 2.36
C LEU A 5 24.54 -13.14 2.72
N ASN A 6 23.84 -12.04 2.49
CA ASN A 6 24.20 -10.76 3.07
C ASN A 6 23.80 -10.74 4.56
N LEU A 7 24.75 -11.10 5.44
CA LEU A 7 24.49 -11.23 6.87
C LEU A 7 23.97 -9.96 7.52
N VAL A 8 24.47 -8.78 7.10
CA VAL A 8 24.02 -7.49 7.64
C VAL A 8 22.58 -7.21 7.23
N ALA A 9 22.27 -7.34 5.94
CA ALA A 9 20.91 -7.13 5.45
C ALA A 9 19.93 -8.14 6.06
N THR A 10 20.35 -9.40 6.20
CA THR A 10 19.55 -10.44 6.83
C THR A 10 19.30 -10.15 8.31
N ALA A 11 20.30 -9.70 9.06
CA ALA A 11 20.12 -9.33 10.47
C ALA A 11 19.14 -8.14 10.62
N VAL A 12 19.26 -7.13 9.79
CA VAL A 12 18.32 -5.99 9.74
C VAL A 12 16.90 -6.46 9.42
N PHE A 13 16.75 -7.30 8.41
CA PHE A 13 15.44 -7.86 8.04
C PHE A 13 14.81 -8.65 9.19
N VAL A 14 15.56 -9.57 9.80
CA VAL A 14 15.08 -10.41 10.92
C VAL A 14 14.71 -9.55 12.13
N PHE A 15 15.52 -8.51 12.43
CA PHE A 15 15.21 -7.59 13.51
C PHE A 15 13.87 -6.87 13.29
N PHE A 16 13.67 -6.24 12.14
CA PHE A 16 12.43 -5.53 11.86
C PHE A 16 11.23 -6.45 11.68
N PHE A 17 11.42 -7.61 11.08
CA PHE A 17 10.38 -8.62 10.98
C PHE A 17 9.95 -9.14 12.37
N GLY A 18 10.91 -9.39 13.26
CA GLY A 18 10.66 -9.76 14.64
C GLY A 18 9.94 -8.65 15.42
N LEU A 19 10.40 -7.40 15.28
CA LEU A 19 9.75 -6.23 15.90
C LEU A 19 8.29 -6.10 15.46
N VAL A 20 8.03 -6.16 14.16
CA VAL A 20 6.68 -6.06 13.59
C VAL A 20 5.80 -7.23 14.07
N SER A 21 6.34 -8.45 14.13
CA SER A 21 5.63 -9.62 14.62
C SER A 21 5.25 -9.47 16.10
N VAL A 22 6.19 -9.05 16.95
CA VAL A 22 5.92 -8.78 18.38
C VAL A 22 4.84 -7.70 18.54
N LEU A 23 4.97 -6.58 17.81
CA LEU A 23 3.95 -5.52 17.82
C LEU A 23 2.59 -6.03 17.37
N GLY A 24 2.54 -6.89 16.35
CA GLY A 24 1.31 -7.52 15.88
C GLY A 24 0.60 -8.33 16.96
N PHE A 25 1.35 -9.14 17.74
CA PHE A 25 0.78 -9.90 18.87
C PHE A 25 0.42 -9.04 20.08
N VAL A 26 1.24 -8.02 20.38
CA VAL A 26 0.99 -7.09 21.49
C VAL A 26 -0.24 -6.20 21.23
N ALA A 27 -0.53 -5.91 19.96
CA ALA A 27 -1.65 -5.09 19.54
C ALA A 27 -3.01 -5.61 20.04
N ALA A 28 -3.16 -6.91 20.30
CA ALA A 28 -4.36 -7.48 20.90
C ALA A 28 -4.69 -6.86 22.27
N ARG A 29 -3.67 -6.39 23.00
CA ARG A 29 -3.83 -5.75 24.31
C ARG A 29 -4.02 -4.24 24.23
N TRP A 30 -3.72 -3.65 23.09
CA TRP A 30 -3.79 -2.21 22.90
C TRP A 30 -5.22 -1.75 22.70
N LYS A 31 -5.69 -0.83 23.56
CA LYS A 31 -7.10 -0.40 23.61
C LYS A 31 -8.06 -1.59 23.67
N ALA A 32 -7.67 -2.61 24.45
CA ALA A 32 -8.39 -3.85 24.52
C ALA A 32 -9.87 -3.63 24.81
N ALA A 33 -10.70 -4.26 24.02
CA ALA A 33 -12.10 -4.47 24.22
C ALA A 33 -12.41 -5.94 23.89
N ASP A 34 -13.64 -6.31 23.96
CA ASP A 34 -14.06 -7.67 23.68
C ASP A 34 -13.89 -7.99 22.18
N LEU A 35 -12.81 -8.69 21.85
CA LEU A 35 -12.50 -9.11 20.47
C LEU A 35 -13.43 -10.20 19.94
N GLU A 36 -14.33 -10.74 20.78
CA GLU A 36 -15.40 -11.64 20.32
C GLU A 36 -16.44 -10.87 19.50
N HIS A 37 -16.56 -9.56 19.71
CA HIS A 37 -17.36 -8.71 18.83
C HIS A 37 -16.64 -8.40 17.53
N ILE A 38 -17.24 -8.81 16.40
CA ILE A 38 -16.66 -8.63 15.05
C ILE A 38 -16.31 -7.17 14.73
N ALA A 39 -17.06 -6.20 15.26
CA ALA A 39 -16.78 -4.78 15.11
C ALA A 39 -15.49 -4.34 15.83
N GLU A 40 -15.19 -4.94 16.98
CA GLU A 40 -13.94 -4.70 17.70
C GLU A 40 -12.75 -5.32 16.98
N TRP A 41 -12.93 -6.52 16.45
CA TRP A 41 -11.89 -7.19 15.66
C TRP A 41 -11.65 -6.49 14.30
N GLY A 42 -12.72 -6.23 13.55
CA GLY A 42 -12.64 -5.73 12.18
C GLY A 42 -12.44 -4.23 12.03
N LEU A 43 -12.91 -3.42 13.00
CA LEU A 43 -12.85 -1.95 12.94
C LEU A 43 -12.11 -1.32 14.14
N GLY A 44 -11.49 -2.12 15.01
CA GLY A 44 -10.87 -1.62 16.23
C GLY A 44 -11.83 -0.85 17.13
N GLY A 45 -13.13 -1.20 17.10
CA GLY A 45 -14.20 -0.53 17.83
C GLY A 45 -14.44 0.92 17.43
N ARG A 46 -14.02 1.34 16.23
CA ARG A 46 -14.07 2.74 15.74
C ARG A 46 -13.37 3.72 16.69
N ARG A 47 -12.23 3.30 17.29
CA ARG A 47 -11.52 4.09 18.30
C ARG A 47 -10.23 4.70 17.80
N PHE A 48 -9.96 4.67 16.50
CA PHE A 48 -8.74 5.22 15.94
C PHE A 48 -8.87 6.73 15.76
N GLY A 49 -8.10 7.48 16.56
CA GLY A 49 -8.00 8.92 16.46
C GLY A 49 -7.29 9.35 15.17
N ARG A 50 -7.33 10.65 14.89
CA ARG A 50 -6.83 11.24 13.63
C ARG A 50 -5.41 10.78 13.24
N TRP A 51 -4.48 10.64 14.18
CA TRP A 51 -3.11 10.23 13.89
C TRP A 51 -2.99 8.74 13.61
N ILE A 52 -3.67 7.89 14.39
CA ILE A 52 -3.69 6.44 14.16
C ILE A 52 -4.29 6.16 12.77
N THR A 53 -5.40 6.80 12.45
CA THR A 53 -6.04 6.67 11.13
C THR A 53 -5.12 7.20 10.02
N TRP A 54 -4.35 8.27 10.28
CA TRP A 54 -3.41 8.83 9.31
C TRP A 54 -2.28 7.85 8.98
N PHE A 55 -1.64 7.27 9.98
CA PHE A 55 -0.62 6.23 9.78
C PHE A 55 -1.20 4.98 9.13
N LEU A 56 -2.38 4.55 9.57
CA LEU A 56 -3.02 3.36 9.01
C LEU A 56 -3.36 3.54 7.52
N LEU A 57 -4.01 4.64 7.15
CA LEU A 57 -4.38 4.91 5.75
C LEU A 57 -3.17 5.31 4.91
N GLY A 58 -2.25 6.11 5.44
CA GLY A 58 -1.00 6.45 4.76
C GLY A 58 -0.18 5.21 4.48
N GLY A 59 0.08 4.41 5.50
CA GLY A 59 0.81 3.17 5.36
C GLY A 59 0.15 2.12 4.47
N ASP A 60 -1.16 2.15 4.33
CA ASP A 60 -1.90 1.26 3.43
C ASP A 60 -1.66 1.57 1.95
N LEU A 61 -1.40 2.83 1.62
CA LEU A 61 -1.10 3.27 0.25
C LEU A 61 0.32 2.89 -0.19
N TYR A 62 1.28 2.85 0.75
CA TYR A 62 2.69 2.62 0.46
C TYR A 62 3.11 1.20 0.81
N THR A 63 3.20 0.35 -0.21
CA THR A 63 3.42 -1.09 -0.11
C THR A 63 4.49 -1.55 -1.11
N ALA A 64 4.60 -2.85 -1.37
CA ALA A 64 5.43 -3.38 -2.45
C ALA A 64 5.11 -2.76 -3.83
N TYR A 65 3.88 -2.29 -4.04
CA TYR A 65 3.51 -1.53 -5.24
C TYR A 65 4.38 -0.29 -5.42
N THR A 66 4.57 0.49 -4.36
CA THR A 66 5.32 1.75 -4.40
C THR A 66 6.83 1.54 -4.55
N VAL A 67 7.39 0.55 -3.82
CA VAL A 67 8.86 0.38 -3.77
C VAL A 67 9.41 -0.61 -4.79
N ILE A 68 8.56 -1.41 -5.43
CA ILE A 68 8.96 -2.44 -6.41
C ILE A 68 8.24 -2.23 -7.75
N ALA A 69 6.90 -2.22 -7.75
CA ALA A 69 6.15 -2.23 -9.00
C ALA A 69 6.26 -0.90 -9.78
N ILE A 70 6.08 0.24 -9.12
CA ILE A 70 6.20 1.55 -9.78
C ILE A 70 7.62 1.83 -10.26
N PRO A 71 8.70 1.63 -9.48
CA PRO A 71 10.06 1.75 -9.99
C PRO A 71 10.35 0.82 -11.17
N ALA A 72 9.82 -0.41 -11.15
CA ALA A 72 9.96 -1.32 -12.29
C ALA A 72 9.28 -0.80 -13.56
N VAL A 73 8.10 -0.19 -13.45
CA VAL A 73 7.41 0.45 -14.59
C VAL A 73 8.20 1.67 -15.08
N VAL A 74 8.69 2.52 -14.17
CA VAL A 74 9.53 3.68 -14.53
C VAL A 74 10.81 3.21 -15.21
N PHE A 75 11.48 2.18 -14.71
CA PHE A 75 12.66 1.58 -15.35
C PHE A 75 12.36 1.01 -16.75
N ALA A 76 11.19 0.39 -16.92
CA ALA A 76 10.81 -0.24 -18.18
C ALA A 76 10.48 0.80 -19.28
N ILE A 77 9.62 1.77 -18.97
CA ILE A 77 8.98 2.67 -19.94
C ILE A 77 9.04 4.17 -19.57
N GLY A 78 9.66 4.54 -18.46
CA GLY A 78 9.92 5.93 -18.08
C GLY A 78 8.69 6.69 -17.59
N ALA A 79 8.44 7.85 -18.18
CA ALA A 79 7.45 8.83 -17.72
C ALA A 79 6.03 8.28 -17.55
N TYR A 80 5.66 7.24 -18.26
CA TYR A 80 4.34 6.61 -18.09
C TYR A 80 4.10 6.10 -16.66
N GLY A 81 5.15 5.60 -15.96
CA GLY A 81 5.06 5.12 -14.59
C GLY A 81 4.68 6.20 -13.58
N PHE A 82 4.84 7.48 -13.91
CA PHE A 82 4.47 8.59 -13.05
C PHE A 82 2.95 8.81 -12.91
N PHE A 83 2.10 8.02 -13.57
CA PHE A 83 0.66 8.03 -13.30
C PHE A 83 0.34 7.77 -11.81
N ALA A 84 1.26 7.09 -11.11
CA ALA A 84 1.16 6.82 -9.68
C ALA A 84 1.13 8.09 -8.81
N VAL A 85 1.63 9.22 -9.31
CA VAL A 85 1.64 10.50 -8.59
C VAL A 85 0.23 11.13 -8.55
N PRO A 86 -0.39 11.48 -9.68
CA PRO A 86 -1.66 12.17 -9.66
C PRO A 86 -2.80 11.35 -9.04
N TYR A 87 -2.86 10.03 -9.23
CA TYR A 87 -3.99 9.27 -8.72
C TYR A 87 -4.09 9.27 -7.19
N THR A 88 -2.95 9.32 -6.50
CA THR A 88 -2.92 9.36 -5.02
C THR A 88 -3.25 10.74 -4.45
N ILE A 89 -3.51 11.73 -5.29
CA ILE A 89 -3.77 13.12 -4.87
C ILE A 89 -5.15 13.60 -5.32
N ILE A 90 -5.49 13.39 -6.60
CA ILE A 90 -6.69 13.99 -7.23
C ILE A 90 -8.01 13.49 -6.63
N ILE A 91 -8.02 12.34 -5.97
CA ILE A 91 -9.22 11.76 -5.35
C ILE A 91 -9.61 12.47 -4.05
N TYR A 92 -8.68 13.09 -3.34
CA TYR A 92 -8.93 13.60 -1.98
C TYR A 92 -9.98 14.71 -1.86
N PRO A 93 -10.12 15.65 -2.79
CA PRO A 93 -11.23 16.60 -2.73
C PRO A 93 -12.61 15.91 -2.73
N PHE A 94 -12.76 14.84 -3.51
CA PHE A 94 -13.99 14.04 -3.52
C PHE A 94 -14.16 13.28 -2.20
N LEU A 95 -13.09 12.67 -1.68
CA LEU A 95 -13.11 11.93 -0.42
C LEU A 95 -13.41 12.83 0.78
N TYR A 96 -12.94 14.08 0.78
CA TYR A 96 -13.24 15.07 1.81
C TYR A 96 -14.76 15.31 1.95
N LEU A 97 -15.47 15.26 0.85
CA LEU A 97 -16.93 15.47 0.83
C LEU A 97 -17.71 14.18 1.14
N THR A 98 -17.21 13.03 0.71
CA THR A 98 -17.98 11.77 0.71
C THR A 98 -17.68 10.89 1.91
N LEU A 99 -16.41 10.65 2.27
CA LEU A 99 -16.05 9.71 3.33
C LEU A 99 -16.59 10.07 4.71
N PRO A 100 -16.59 11.34 5.17
CA PRO A 100 -17.18 11.67 6.47
C PRO A 100 -18.69 11.39 6.52
N ARG A 101 -19.38 11.53 5.39
CA ARG A 101 -20.82 11.21 5.28
C ARG A 101 -21.05 9.70 5.31
N LEU A 102 -20.25 8.95 4.56
CA LEU A 102 -20.30 7.49 4.55
C LEU A 102 -20.02 6.95 5.96
N TRP A 103 -19.00 7.48 6.64
CA TRP A 103 -18.69 7.11 8.02
C TRP A 103 -19.86 7.37 8.96
N ALA A 104 -20.49 8.55 8.90
CA ALA A 104 -21.62 8.91 9.77
C ALA A 104 -22.84 7.99 9.55
N VAL A 105 -23.12 7.63 8.30
CA VAL A 105 -24.19 6.67 7.98
C VAL A 105 -23.83 5.28 8.50
N SER A 106 -22.59 4.84 8.27
CA SER A 106 -22.11 3.53 8.71
C SER A 106 -22.04 3.40 10.22
N GLU A 107 -21.67 4.47 10.93
CA GLU A 107 -21.68 4.50 12.38
C GLU A 107 -23.10 4.42 12.92
N LYS A 108 -24.02 5.21 12.38
CA LYS A 108 -25.43 5.25 12.79
C LYS A 108 -26.15 3.90 12.61
N HIS A 109 -25.85 3.18 11.54
CA HIS A 109 -26.53 1.92 11.18
C HIS A 109 -25.71 0.67 11.51
N GLY A 110 -24.52 0.82 12.09
CA GLY A 110 -23.64 -0.32 12.42
C GLY A 110 -22.98 -0.98 11.22
N TYR A 111 -22.94 -0.33 10.03
CA TYR A 111 -22.34 -0.93 8.83
C TYR A 111 -20.82 -1.03 8.96
N MET A 112 -20.27 -2.17 8.64
CA MET A 112 -18.85 -2.49 8.76
C MET A 112 -18.14 -2.56 7.41
N THR A 113 -18.89 -2.89 6.37
CA THR A 113 -18.39 -3.12 5.02
C THR A 113 -19.15 -2.31 3.98
N ALA A 114 -18.62 -2.25 2.75
CA ALA A 114 -19.34 -1.70 1.60
C ALA A 114 -20.63 -2.50 1.29
N GLY A 115 -20.58 -3.82 1.51
CA GLY A 115 -21.74 -4.70 1.34
C GLY A 115 -22.90 -4.32 2.26
N ASP A 116 -22.62 -4.09 3.55
CA ASP A 116 -23.65 -3.67 4.52
C ASP A 116 -24.32 -2.36 4.12
N PHE A 117 -23.53 -1.38 3.67
CA PHE A 117 -24.05 -0.10 3.19
C PHE A 117 -24.99 -0.28 1.99
N VAL A 118 -24.59 -1.13 1.04
CA VAL A 118 -25.38 -1.40 -0.17
C VAL A 118 -26.65 -2.15 0.19
N LEU A 119 -26.57 -3.15 1.07
CA LEU A 119 -27.76 -3.88 1.55
C LEU A 119 -28.72 -2.92 2.26
N GLY A 120 -28.22 -2.10 3.17
CA GLY A 120 -29.03 -1.14 3.90
C GLY A 120 -29.65 -0.06 3.03
N ARG A 121 -29.00 0.32 1.92
CA ARG A 121 -29.48 1.36 0.99
C ARG A 121 -30.50 0.85 -0.02
N TYR A 122 -30.30 -0.38 -0.53
CA TYR A 122 -31.07 -0.92 -1.66
C TYR A 122 -31.93 -2.13 -1.27
N GLY A 123 -31.74 -2.72 -0.08
CA GLY A 123 -32.50 -3.88 0.39
C GLY A 123 -32.29 -5.16 -0.42
N HIS A 124 -31.19 -5.25 -1.22
CA HIS A 124 -31.01 -6.33 -2.18
C HIS A 124 -29.74 -7.15 -1.88
N ARG A 125 -29.90 -8.37 -1.34
CA ARG A 125 -28.78 -9.28 -0.97
C ARG A 125 -27.89 -9.66 -2.14
N GLY A 126 -28.46 -9.81 -3.36
CA GLY A 126 -27.67 -10.13 -4.55
C GLY A 126 -26.68 -8.99 -4.89
N LEU A 127 -27.05 -7.74 -4.65
CA LEU A 127 -26.18 -6.60 -4.87
C LEU A 127 -25.08 -6.53 -3.79
N GLU A 128 -25.42 -6.81 -2.53
CA GLU A 128 -24.45 -6.97 -1.43
C GLU A 128 -23.39 -8.02 -1.77
N LEU A 129 -23.83 -9.22 -2.22
CA LEU A 129 -22.93 -10.30 -2.63
C LEU A 129 -22.05 -9.89 -3.82
N ALA A 130 -22.62 -9.22 -4.82
CA ALA A 130 -21.84 -8.73 -5.97
C ALA A 130 -20.72 -7.75 -5.52
N VAL A 131 -21.00 -6.83 -4.61
CA VAL A 131 -20.01 -5.89 -4.04
C VAL A 131 -18.95 -6.65 -3.27
N ALA A 132 -19.33 -7.62 -2.43
CA ALA A 132 -18.38 -8.44 -1.66
C ALA A 132 -17.45 -9.24 -2.57
N LEU A 133 -18.00 -9.93 -3.59
CA LEU A 133 -17.22 -10.70 -4.56
C LEU A 133 -16.28 -9.80 -5.38
N THR A 134 -16.75 -8.63 -5.81
CA THR A 134 -15.90 -7.65 -6.49
C THR A 134 -14.74 -7.21 -5.62
N GLY A 135 -14.98 -6.94 -4.32
CA GLY A 135 -13.94 -6.59 -3.37
C GLY A 135 -12.90 -7.70 -3.19
N ILE A 136 -13.34 -8.96 -3.09
CA ILE A 136 -12.45 -10.12 -2.99
C ILE A 136 -11.60 -10.23 -4.26
N LEU A 137 -12.22 -10.22 -5.44
CA LEU A 137 -11.52 -10.33 -6.72
C LEU A 137 -10.52 -9.19 -6.94
N ALA A 138 -10.86 -7.97 -6.56
CA ALA A 138 -9.96 -6.83 -6.64
C ALA A 138 -8.75 -6.94 -5.69
N THR A 139 -8.94 -7.55 -4.52
CA THR A 139 -7.88 -7.67 -3.51
C THR A 139 -6.90 -8.81 -3.82
N MET A 140 -7.31 -9.86 -4.54
CA MET A 140 -6.44 -11.00 -4.84
C MET A 140 -5.15 -10.62 -5.60
N PRO A 141 -5.19 -9.86 -6.72
CA PRO A 141 -3.97 -9.42 -7.40
C PRO A 141 -3.09 -8.51 -6.51
N TYR A 142 -3.71 -7.72 -5.64
CA TYR A 142 -3.01 -6.88 -4.69
C TYR A 142 -2.22 -7.71 -3.67
N ILE A 143 -2.82 -8.77 -3.11
CA ILE A 143 -2.14 -9.71 -2.22
C ILE A 143 -1.00 -10.43 -2.95
N ALA A 144 -1.25 -10.90 -4.18
CA ALA A 144 -0.23 -11.56 -4.98
C ALA A 144 0.99 -10.66 -5.20
N LEU A 145 0.80 -9.37 -5.46
CA LEU A 145 1.89 -8.40 -5.60
C LEU A 145 2.72 -8.27 -4.32
N GLN A 146 2.09 -8.29 -3.13
CA GLN A 146 2.81 -8.24 -1.85
C GLN A 146 3.68 -9.50 -1.66
N LEU A 147 3.16 -10.68 -2.03
CA LEU A 147 3.90 -11.93 -1.95
C LEU A 147 5.11 -11.94 -2.91
N VAL A 148 4.92 -11.49 -4.15
CA VAL A 148 6.04 -11.33 -5.11
C VAL A 148 7.07 -10.33 -4.59
N GLY A 149 6.63 -9.22 -4.00
CA GLY A 149 7.53 -8.25 -3.37
C GLY A 149 8.38 -8.88 -2.26
N LEU A 150 7.76 -9.62 -1.35
CA LEU A 150 8.47 -10.31 -0.27
C LEU A 150 9.43 -11.38 -0.81
N GLU A 151 9.02 -12.13 -1.83
CA GLU A 151 9.90 -13.10 -2.50
C GLU A 151 11.16 -12.45 -3.06
N LYS A 152 11.03 -11.29 -3.74
CA LYS A 152 12.18 -10.55 -4.27
C LYS A 152 13.13 -10.07 -3.18
N VAL A 153 12.59 -9.63 -2.03
CA VAL A 153 13.42 -9.27 -0.87
C VAL A 153 14.17 -10.49 -0.34
N ILE A 154 13.51 -11.63 -0.15
CA ILE A 154 14.12 -12.88 0.33
C ILE A 154 15.25 -13.33 -0.61
N LEU A 155 15.01 -13.27 -1.92
CA LEU A 155 16.03 -13.56 -2.93
C LEU A 155 17.22 -12.59 -2.87
N ALA A 156 16.95 -11.30 -2.70
CA ALA A 156 17.99 -10.27 -2.58
C ALA A 156 18.85 -10.42 -1.31
N LEU A 157 18.31 -11.03 -0.26
CA LEU A 157 19.06 -11.38 0.95
C LEU A 157 20.01 -12.58 0.74
N GLY A 158 19.88 -13.28 -0.40
CA GLY A 158 20.70 -14.44 -0.73
C GLY A 158 20.07 -15.81 -0.37
N PHE A 159 18.80 -15.83 -0.01
CA PHE A 159 18.06 -17.07 0.18
C PHE A 159 17.64 -17.64 -1.19
N ALA A 160 18.51 -18.37 -1.83
CA ALA A 160 18.22 -19.11 -3.05
C ALA A 160 17.86 -20.56 -2.71
N GLY A 161 16.60 -20.92 -2.81
CA GLY A 161 16.11 -22.29 -2.67
C GLY A 161 15.66 -22.86 -4.02
N GLN A 162 15.57 -24.19 -4.11
CA GLN A 162 14.94 -24.88 -5.24
C GLN A 162 13.71 -25.67 -4.77
N GLY A 163 12.71 -25.76 -5.65
CA GLY A 163 11.48 -26.50 -5.35
C GLY A 163 10.67 -25.90 -4.19
N ILE A 164 9.98 -26.72 -3.44
CA ILE A 164 9.10 -26.31 -2.33
C ILE A 164 9.85 -25.56 -1.23
N MET A 165 11.12 -25.91 -0.98
CA MET A 165 11.93 -25.25 0.05
C MET A 165 12.27 -23.79 -0.27
N ALA A 166 12.20 -23.38 -1.54
CA ALA A 166 12.37 -21.98 -1.93
C ALA A 166 11.28 -21.07 -1.34
N HIS A 167 10.08 -21.60 -1.13
CA HIS A 167 8.94 -20.88 -0.62
C HIS A 167 8.78 -20.93 0.91
N ALA A 168 9.61 -21.72 1.61
CA ALA A 168 9.50 -21.89 3.06
C ALA A 168 9.60 -20.56 3.84
N PRO A 169 10.55 -19.65 3.56
CA PRO A 169 10.64 -18.39 4.30
C PRO A 169 9.39 -17.50 4.13
N ILE A 170 8.85 -17.41 2.92
CA ILE A 170 7.64 -16.63 2.66
C ILE A 170 6.41 -17.25 3.32
N THR A 171 6.31 -18.58 3.31
CA THR A 171 5.22 -19.30 3.97
C THR A 171 5.24 -19.09 5.48
N ILE A 172 6.42 -19.17 6.12
CA ILE A 172 6.59 -18.92 7.55
C ILE A 172 6.18 -17.48 7.89
N ALA A 173 6.66 -16.50 7.12
CA ALA A 173 6.32 -15.11 7.32
C ALA A 173 4.80 -14.87 7.22
N PHE A 174 4.16 -15.51 6.24
CA PHE A 174 2.72 -15.39 6.03
C PHE A 174 1.90 -16.06 7.15
N VAL A 175 2.33 -17.21 7.64
CA VAL A 175 1.70 -17.88 8.80
C VAL A 175 1.79 -17.01 10.05
N ILE A 176 2.95 -16.41 10.33
CA ILE A 176 3.12 -15.50 11.48
C ILE A 176 2.19 -14.29 11.35
N LEU A 177 2.11 -13.69 10.15
CA LEU A 177 1.20 -12.59 9.85
C LEU A 177 -0.27 -12.97 10.06
N ALA A 178 -0.67 -14.14 9.58
CA ALA A 178 -2.03 -14.64 9.74
C ALA A 178 -2.38 -14.86 11.23
N LEU A 179 -1.46 -15.42 12.00
CA LEU A 179 -1.65 -15.68 13.43
C LEU A 179 -1.85 -14.39 14.25
N PHE A 180 -1.00 -13.38 14.05
CA PHE A 180 -1.18 -12.14 14.81
C PHE A 180 -2.37 -11.32 14.31
N THR A 181 -2.69 -11.36 13.01
CA THR A 181 -3.88 -10.69 12.47
C THR A 181 -5.16 -11.34 12.99
N TYR A 182 -5.22 -12.67 13.01
CA TYR A 182 -6.34 -13.41 13.60
C TYR A 182 -6.56 -13.02 15.06
N ARG A 183 -5.48 -12.93 15.85
CA ARG A 183 -5.53 -12.60 17.27
C ARG A 183 -5.86 -11.13 17.56
N SER A 184 -5.38 -10.19 16.76
CA SER A 184 -5.38 -8.76 17.06
C SER A 184 -6.34 -7.95 16.19
N GLY A 185 -6.84 -8.53 15.10
CA GLY A 185 -7.68 -7.83 14.12
C GLY A 185 -6.99 -6.59 13.55
N LEU A 186 -7.76 -5.56 13.25
CA LEU A 186 -7.27 -4.29 12.67
C LEU A 186 -6.29 -3.52 13.57
N ARG A 187 -6.19 -3.87 14.86
CA ARG A 187 -5.23 -3.24 15.78
C ARG A 187 -3.79 -3.58 15.42
N ALA A 188 -3.54 -4.78 14.88
CA ALA A 188 -2.21 -5.17 14.45
C ALA A 188 -1.67 -4.26 13.34
N PRO A 189 -2.30 -4.14 12.17
CA PRO A 189 -1.84 -3.23 11.14
C PRO A 189 -1.80 -1.77 11.59
N ALA A 190 -2.72 -1.31 12.45
CA ALA A 190 -2.71 0.05 12.97
C ALA A 190 -1.46 0.34 13.85
N MET A 191 -1.03 -0.60 14.68
CA MET A 191 0.19 -0.44 15.49
C MET A 191 1.46 -0.58 14.65
N ILE A 192 1.47 -1.52 13.71
CA ILE A 192 2.60 -1.75 12.79
C ILE A 192 2.82 -0.55 11.86
N ALA A 193 1.75 0.15 11.48
CA ALA A 193 1.82 1.28 10.55
C ALA A 193 2.79 2.37 11.03
N PHE A 194 2.89 2.65 12.33
CA PHE A 194 3.84 3.60 12.88
C PHE A 194 5.30 3.24 12.54
N VAL A 195 5.66 1.97 12.72
CA VAL A 195 7.01 1.48 12.41
C VAL A 195 7.24 1.49 10.91
N LYS A 196 6.27 0.95 10.16
CA LYS A 196 6.35 0.84 8.70
C LYS A 196 6.55 2.20 8.03
N ASP A 197 5.73 3.19 8.39
CA ASP A 197 5.78 4.51 7.78
C ASP A 197 7.07 5.25 8.15
N THR A 198 7.52 5.12 9.40
CA THR A 198 8.83 5.66 9.81
C THR A 198 9.97 5.05 8.98
N MET A 199 9.95 3.74 8.76
CA MET A 199 10.96 3.06 7.93
C MET A 199 10.89 3.51 6.47
N ILE A 200 9.69 3.71 5.92
CA ILE A 200 9.49 4.21 4.55
C ILE A 200 10.15 5.59 4.43
N TYR A 201 9.90 6.53 5.34
CA TYR A 201 10.51 7.85 5.30
C TYR A 201 12.04 7.79 5.41
N ILE A 202 12.59 6.99 6.32
CA ILE A 202 14.04 6.82 6.46
C ILE A 202 14.64 6.26 5.15
N PHE A 203 14.05 5.21 4.60
CA PHE A 203 14.50 4.59 3.35
C PHE A 203 14.51 5.60 2.21
N ILE A 204 13.44 6.34 2.06
CA ILE A 204 13.24 7.28 0.97
C ILE A 204 14.22 8.45 1.07
N ILE A 205 14.36 9.07 2.28
CA ILE A 205 15.34 10.15 2.48
C ILE A 205 16.76 9.64 2.20
N ALA A 206 17.09 8.45 2.67
CA ALA A 206 18.40 7.84 2.38
C ALA A 206 18.60 7.63 0.88
N ALA A 207 17.59 7.13 0.16
CA ALA A 207 17.68 6.91 -1.28
C ALA A 207 17.90 8.21 -2.06
N ILE A 208 17.20 9.32 -1.72
CA ILE A 208 17.37 10.61 -2.37
C ILE A 208 18.77 11.18 -2.20
N VAL A 209 19.37 10.95 -1.03
CA VAL A 209 20.69 11.51 -0.71
C VAL A 209 21.79 10.62 -1.27
N ILE A 210 21.72 9.31 -1.00
CA ILE A 210 22.81 8.37 -1.32
C ILE A 210 22.89 8.08 -2.80
N ILE A 211 21.74 7.79 -3.47
CA ILE A 211 21.76 7.39 -4.88
C ILE A 211 22.32 8.48 -5.80
N PRO A 212 21.89 9.74 -5.72
CA PRO A 212 22.50 10.80 -6.53
C PRO A 212 23.95 11.08 -6.17
N TYR A 213 24.31 10.99 -4.89
CA TYR A 213 25.70 11.15 -4.47
C TYR A 213 26.63 10.11 -5.13
N GLU A 214 26.24 8.83 -5.12
CA GLU A 214 26.99 7.73 -5.70
C GLU A 214 27.02 7.77 -7.24
N LEU A 215 25.95 8.27 -7.87
CA LEU A 215 25.81 8.27 -9.34
C LEU A 215 26.17 9.60 -10.01
N GLY A 216 26.79 10.55 -9.29
CA GLY A 216 27.24 11.82 -9.87
C GLY A 216 26.16 12.88 -10.05
N GLY A 217 25.09 12.79 -9.28
CA GLY A 217 24.00 13.76 -9.23
C GLY A 217 22.78 13.40 -10.09
N PHE A 218 21.70 14.14 -9.89
CA PHE A 218 20.46 13.94 -10.63
C PHE A 218 20.63 14.14 -12.15
N GLY A 219 21.46 15.10 -12.58
CA GLY A 219 21.76 15.32 -14.00
C GLY A 219 22.32 14.07 -14.66
N ALA A 220 23.33 13.45 -14.05
CA ALA A 220 23.95 12.22 -14.57
C ALA A 220 22.94 11.06 -14.64
N ILE A 221 22.04 10.95 -13.65
CA ILE A 221 21.00 9.94 -13.63
C ILE A 221 20.01 10.13 -14.79
N PHE A 222 19.49 11.35 -14.99
CA PHE A 222 18.53 11.62 -16.05
C PHE A 222 19.17 11.50 -17.45
N ASP A 223 20.42 11.91 -17.62
CA ASP A 223 21.15 11.73 -18.88
C ASP A 223 21.38 10.25 -19.21
N ALA A 224 21.74 9.45 -18.20
CA ALA A 224 21.89 8.01 -18.37
C ALA A 224 20.55 7.33 -18.69
N ALA A 225 19.48 7.72 -18.01
CA ALA A 225 18.14 7.22 -18.26
C ALA A 225 17.66 7.58 -19.68
N GLY A 226 17.90 8.83 -20.13
CA GLY A 226 17.59 9.28 -21.50
C GLY A 226 18.25 8.39 -22.54
N ARG A 227 19.58 8.21 -22.45
CA ARG A 227 20.32 7.32 -23.35
C ARG A 227 19.83 5.88 -23.35
N ALA A 228 19.46 5.36 -22.15
CA ALA A 228 18.93 4.01 -22.01
C ALA A 228 17.56 3.85 -22.69
N PHE A 229 16.67 4.85 -22.58
CA PHE A 229 15.38 4.82 -23.28
C PHE A 229 15.54 4.97 -24.79
N ASP A 230 16.43 5.83 -25.26
CA ASP A 230 16.70 5.97 -26.69
C ASP A 230 17.23 4.66 -27.30
N ALA A 231 18.13 3.96 -26.60
CA ALA A 231 18.60 2.64 -27.01
C ALA A 231 17.47 1.60 -27.04
N LYS A 232 16.58 1.58 -26.03
CA LYS A 232 15.42 0.67 -26.02
C LYS A 232 14.46 0.93 -27.18
N VAL A 233 14.16 2.20 -27.47
CA VAL A 233 13.28 2.59 -28.59
C VAL A 233 13.91 2.27 -29.94
N THR A 234 15.21 2.46 -30.08
CA THR A 234 15.96 2.08 -31.30
C THR A 234 15.90 0.56 -31.54
N ALA A 235 16.05 -0.24 -30.47
CA ALA A 235 15.95 -1.70 -30.56
C ALA A 235 14.51 -2.18 -30.81
N ASN A 236 13.52 -1.47 -30.32
CA ASN A 236 12.08 -1.78 -30.50
C ASN A 236 11.28 -0.49 -30.75
N PRO A 237 11.12 -0.06 -32.03
CA PRO A 237 10.40 1.18 -32.35
C PRO A 237 8.93 1.23 -31.94
N LYS A 238 8.32 0.08 -31.59
CA LYS A 238 6.96 0.00 -31.06
C LYS A 238 6.89 0.31 -29.56
N LEU A 239 8.04 0.32 -28.87
CA LEU A 239 8.10 0.63 -27.45
C LEU A 239 7.94 2.14 -27.26
N ALA A 240 6.88 2.52 -26.55
CA ALA A 240 6.66 3.90 -26.16
C ALA A 240 7.33 4.16 -24.79
N ALA A 241 8.65 4.35 -24.77
CA ALA A 241 9.43 4.64 -23.57
C ALA A 241 10.16 5.99 -23.68
N GLY A 242 10.41 6.65 -22.54
CA GLY A 242 11.15 7.92 -22.53
C GLY A 242 10.97 8.71 -21.23
N LEU A 243 11.73 9.81 -21.12
CA LEU A 243 11.63 10.75 -20.00
C LEU A 243 10.36 11.63 -20.05
N THR A 244 9.68 11.66 -21.19
CA THR A 244 8.42 12.39 -21.39
C THR A 244 7.38 11.47 -22.00
N LEU A 245 6.09 11.77 -21.75
CA LEU A 245 4.98 11.04 -22.36
C LEU A 245 4.94 11.30 -23.88
N LYS A 246 4.79 10.23 -24.64
CA LYS A 246 4.47 10.32 -26.07
C LYS A 246 2.99 10.71 -26.24
N PRO A 247 2.60 11.41 -27.33
CA PRO A 247 1.19 11.80 -27.56
C PRO A 247 0.20 10.63 -27.46
N ALA A 248 0.55 9.45 -27.98
CA ALA A 248 -0.27 8.25 -27.91
C ALA A 248 -0.46 7.68 -26.48
N GLN A 249 0.39 8.05 -25.53
CA GLN A 249 0.32 7.60 -24.14
C GLN A 249 -0.54 8.52 -23.28
N VAL A 250 -0.85 9.75 -23.70
CA VAL A 250 -1.55 10.74 -22.86
C VAL A 250 -2.94 10.26 -22.47
N GLY A 251 -3.73 9.78 -23.42
CA GLY A 251 -5.06 9.24 -23.15
C GLY A 251 -5.05 8.05 -22.18
N PRO A 252 -4.28 6.97 -22.44
CA PRO A 252 -4.11 5.86 -21.53
C PRO A 252 -3.59 6.28 -20.14
N TYR A 253 -2.64 7.21 -20.05
CA TYR A 253 -2.12 7.74 -18.78
C TYR A 253 -3.23 8.40 -17.96
N ILE A 254 -4.01 9.31 -18.56
CA ILE A 254 -5.13 9.99 -17.89
C ILE A 254 -6.17 8.98 -17.42
N THR A 255 -6.55 8.03 -18.28
CA THR A 255 -7.51 6.98 -17.94
C THR A 255 -7.03 6.12 -16.78
N LEU A 256 -5.75 5.74 -16.79
CA LEU A 256 -5.16 4.95 -15.72
C LEU A 256 -5.10 5.74 -14.41
N ALA A 257 -4.69 7.01 -14.45
CA ALA A 257 -4.63 7.87 -13.27
C ALA A 257 -6.02 8.10 -12.66
N ILE A 258 -7.03 8.43 -13.46
CA ILE A 258 -8.40 8.65 -12.96
C ILE A 258 -9.01 7.34 -12.47
N GLY A 259 -8.89 6.25 -13.23
CA GLY A 259 -9.41 4.94 -12.84
C GLY A 259 -8.80 4.43 -11.53
N SER A 260 -7.48 4.57 -11.37
CA SER A 260 -6.77 4.22 -10.13
C SER A 260 -7.19 5.11 -8.96
N ALA A 261 -7.38 6.41 -9.19
CA ALA A 261 -7.88 7.35 -8.18
C ALA A 261 -9.27 6.93 -7.67
N MET A 262 -10.19 6.62 -8.56
CA MET A 262 -11.53 6.18 -8.19
C MET A 262 -11.54 4.85 -7.45
N ALA A 263 -10.64 3.92 -7.80
CA ALA A 263 -10.53 2.63 -7.15
C ALA A 263 -9.90 2.69 -5.76
N LEU A 264 -9.02 3.67 -5.48
CA LEU A 264 -8.14 3.70 -4.31
C LEU A 264 -8.85 3.46 -2.98
N PHE A 265 -9.97 4.14 -2.73
CA PHE A 265 -10.74 3.99 -1.50
C PHE A 265 -11.95 3.03 -1.62
N MET A 266 -12.09 2.36 -2.76
CA MET A 266 -13.09 1.30 -2.95
C MET A 266 -12.58 -0.08 -2.52
N TYR A 267 -11.27 -0.22 -2.33
CA TYR A 267 -10.70 -1.45 -1.79
C TYR A 267 -11.21 -1.72 -0.38
N PRO A 268 -11.56 -2.98 -0.05
CA PRO A 268 -12.10 -3.34 1.26
C PRO A 268 -11.23 -2.90 2.44
N HIS A 269 -9.91 -3.03 2.34
CA HIS A 269 -8.97 -2.66 3.40
C HIS A 269 -8.91 -1.13 3.63
N ALA A 270 -8.88 -0.32 2.57
CA ALA A 270 -8.89 1.14 2.68
C ALA A 270 -10.21 1.66 3.27
N LEU A 271 -11.34 1.08 2.86
CA LEU A 271 -12.64 1.40 3.44
C LEU A 271 -12.73 1.00 4.90
N THR A 272 -12.26 -0.20 5.27
CA THR A 272 -12.19 -0.68 6.66
C THR A 272 -11.34 0.27 7.52
N GLY A 273 -10.16 0.68 7.04
CA GLY A 273 -9.33 1.69 7.69
C GLY A 273 -10.07 3.01 7.91
N THR A 274 -10.83 3.47 6.92
CA THR A 274 -11.67 4.68 7.04
C THR A 274 -12.78 4.52 8.08
N LEU A 275 -13.51 3.40 8.05
CA LEU A 275 -14.62 3.14 8.97
C LEU A 275 -14.17 2.90 10.41
N SER A 276 -12.90 2.58 10.64
CA SER A 276 -12.30 2.42 11.98
C SER A 276 -12.01 3.75 12.69
N ALA A 277 -12.09 4.88 11.99
CA ALA A 277 -11.87 6.20 12.55
C ALA A 277 -12.89 6.53 13.66
N SER A 278 -12.43 7.26 14.67
CA SER A 278 -13.25 7.63 15.83
C SER A 278 -14.23 8.77 15.58
N SER A 279 -14.12 9.45 14.46
CA SER A 279 -15.03 10.54 14.10
C SER A 279 -14.90 11.00 12.66
N GLY A 280 -15.94 11.60 12.11
CA GLY A 280 -15.88 12.26 10.80
C GLY A 280 -14.87 13.42 10.74
N ARG A 281 -14.50 14.03 11.88
CA ARG A 281 -13.41 15.04 11.95
C ARG A 281 -12.04 14.39 11.72
N ALA A 282 -11.82 13.19 12.25
CA ALA A 282 -10.60 12.45 12.01
C ALA A 282 -10.43 12.14 10.51
N ILE A 283 -11.50 11.74 9.85
CA ILE A 283 -11.50 11.48 8.40
C ILE A 283 -11.24 12.76 7.60
N ARG A 284 -11.89 13.88 7.92
CA ARG A 284 -11.62 15.16 7.25
C ARG A 284 -10.16 15.58 7.41
N PHE A 285 -9.61 15.46 8.60
CA PHE A 285 -8.18 15.73 8.83
C PHE A 285 -7.31 14.86 7.93
N ASN A 286 -7.60 13.55 7.84
CA ASN A 286 -6.82 12.63 7.00
C ASN A 286 -6.94 12.96 5.52
N THR A 287 -8.15 13.24 5.01
CA THR A 287 -8.34 13.61 3.60
C THR A 287 -7.68 14.94 3.22
N MET A 288 -7.44 15.82 4.18
CA MET A 288 -6.68 17.08 3.96
C MET A 288 -5.16 16.86 4.00
N THR A 289 -4.67 15.94 4.81
CA THR A 289 -3.25 15.81 5.10
C THR A 289 -2.57 14.65 4.36
N LEU A 290 -3.30 13.61 3.97
CA LEU A 290 -2.75 12.49 3.20
C LEU A 290 -2.23 12.89 1.80
N PRO A 291 -2.80 13.88 1.09
CA PRO A 291 -2.16 14.39 -0.14
C PRO A 291 -0.74 14.89 0.08
N ALA A 292 -0.48 15.57 1.19
CA ALA A 292 0.87 16.04 1.55
C ALA A 292 1.80 14.87 1.88
N TYR A 293 1.30 13.81 2.52
CA TYR A 293 2.04 12.57 2.71
C TYR A 293 2.44 11.96 1.37
N SER A 294 1.48 11.82 0.45
CA SER A 294 1.73 11.32 -0.89
C SER A 294 2.74 12.17 -1.66
N LEU A 295 2.56 13.49 -1.66
CA LEU A 295 3.49 14.42 -2.32
C LEU A 295 4.91 14.32 -1.74
N SER A 296 5.07 14.24 -0.42
CA SER A 296 6.39 14.15 0.20
C SER A 296 7.13 12.87 -0.18
N LEU A 297 6.43 11.76 -0.38
CA LEU A 297 7.02 10.48 -0.77
C LEU A 297 7.27 10.34 -2.27
N ILE A 298 6.57 11.09 -3.09
CA ILE A 298 6.59 10.99 -4.55
C ILE A 298 7.64 11.92 -5.17
N HIS A 299 7.97 13.03 -4.51
CA HIS A 299 9.03 13.95 -4.99
C HIS A 299 10.44 13.33 -4.93
N ILE A 300 10.46 12.09 -4.64
CA ILE A 300 11.60 11.24 -4.49
C ILE A 300 11.67 10.22 -5.60
#